data_1f7c69c2fcad2f12f5704e54c10279ca
#
_entry.id   1f7c69c2fcad2f12f5704e54c10279ca
#
_cell.length_a   1.000
_cell.length_b   1.000
_cell.length_c   1.000
_cell.angle_alpha   90.00
_cell.angle_beta   90.00
_cell.angle_gamma   90.00
#
_symmetry.space_group_name_H-M   'P 1'
#
loop_
_entity.id
_entity.type
_entity.pdbx_description
1 polymer ?
#
loop_
_entity_poly.entity_id
_entity_poly.type
_entity_poly.pdbx_seq_one_letter_code
_entity_poly.pdbx_strand_id
1 'polypeptide(L)'
;MTPHAHAVGAYLHALAAHAGIDAGDVEPPAERRIEIEGRAFHYLDWGRVDAPPIVLLHGGGQSAHTWDACCLLLAQRYRCFALDQRGHGDSDWSADGAYGFDDHARDIAGLIDALNLRAPLLAGMSMGGINATAYATRHAAKLRALVSVDVGPDVRFEAVERLMRGLGAYRFFASPQDAATRLSALGARRPRALLQATLAHNLRQESAERWTWKYDPRTLSERTAAEILDPRQALWARLSAITCPTLVIRGADSEIFAPADAERFTRALPHGRCVTVPAARHSVQTDNPKGLVAAIEAFDAGLSAARVV
;
A
#
# COMPACT_ATOMS: atom_id res chain seq x y z
N MET A 1 7.67 2.52 -29.39
CA MET A 1 7.67 2.69 -27.90
C MET A 1 8.49 3.93 -27.58
N THR A 2 8.00 4.79 -26.71
CA THR A 2 8.75 5.96 -26.24
C THR A 2 9.91 5.54 -25.33
N PRO A 3 11.00 6.33 -25.17
CA PRO A 3 12.10 6.02 -24.25
C PRO A 3 11.63 5.76 -22.82
N HIS A 4 10.58 6.47 -22.37
CA HIS A 4 9.95 6.27 -21.05
C HIS A 4 9.32 4.88 -20.92
N ALA A 5 8.52 4.45 -21.89
CA ALA A 5 7.90 3.12 -21.87
C ALA A 5 8.94 1.98 -21.87
N HIS A 6 10.08 2.19 -22.54
CA HIS A 6 11.19 1.23 -22.53
C HIS A 6 11.85 1.12 -21.13
N ALA A 7 12.04 2.24 -20.46
CA ALA A 7 12.62 2.27 -19.11
C ALA A 7 11.68 1.63 -18.06
N VAL A 8 10.38 1.89 -18.14
CA VAL A 8 9.38 1.26 -17.27
C VAL A 8 9.33 -0.25 -17.49
N GLY A 9 9.34 -0.72 -18.75
CA GLY A 9 9.39 -2.14 -19.07
C GLY A 9 10.63 -2.83 -18.49
N ALA A 10 11.81 -2.24 -18.64
CA ALA A 10 13.05 -2.77 -18.08
C ALA A 10 13.02 -2.87 -16.55
N TYR A 11 12.46 -1.86 -15.88
CA TYR A 11 12.25 -1.88 -14.42
C TYR A 11 11.34 -3.03 -14.00
N LEU A 12 10.18 -3.20 -14.65
CA LEU A 12 9.22 -4.24 -14.31
C LEU A 12 9.79 -5.65 -14.54
N HIS A 13 10.56 -5.87 -15.61
CA HIS A 13 11.25 -7.14 -15.83
C HIS A 13 12.30 -7.42 -14.75
N ALA A 14 13.09 -6.42 -14.34
CA ALA A 14 14.06 -6.59 -13.27
C ALA A 14 13.37 -6.89 -11.93
N LEU A 15 12.24 -6.24 -11.66
CA LEU A 15 11.42 -6.47 -10.47
C LEU A 15 10.84 -7.89 -10.46
N ALA A 16 10.27 -8.34 -11.59
CA ALA A 16 9.72 -9.67 -11.76
C ALA A 16 10.79 -10.75 -11.55
N ALA A 17 11.95 -10.61 -12.19
CA ALA A 17 13.08 -11.52 -12.04
C ALA A 17 13.54 -11.62 -10.57
N HIS A 18 13.64 -10.49 -9.87
CA HIS A 18 13.99 -10.46 -8.45
C HIS A 18 12.96 -11.17 -7.56
N ALA A 19 11.68 -11.00 -7.87
CA ALA A 19 10.58 -11.65 -7.14
C ALA A 19 10.33 -13.10 -7.59
N GLY A 20 11.07 -13.61 -8.57
CA GLY A 20 10.86 -14.94 -9.15
C GLY A 20 9.50 -15.07 -9.84
N ILE A 21 8.98 -13.98 -10.42
CA ILE A 21 7.74 -13.92 -11.18
C ILE A 21 8.10 -14.12 -12.66
N ASP A 22 7.37 -15.00 -13.33
CA ASP A 22 7.39 -15.03 -14.79
C ASP A 22 6.58 -13.84 -15.30
N ALA A 23 7.30 -12.87 -15.84
CA ALA A 23 6.67 -11.62 -16.27
C ALA A 23 5.93 -11.76 -17.61
N GLY A 24 6.26 -12.78 -18.42
CA GLY A 24 5.72 -12.89 -19.78
C GLY A 24 5.88 -11.58 -20.56
N ASP A 25 4.87 -11.22 -21.35
CA ASP A 25 4.75 -9.89 -21.96
C ASP A 25 4.11 -8.93 -20.93
N VAL A 26 4.95 -8.28 -20.11
CA VAL A 26 4.48 -7.33 -19.10
C VAL A 26 3.96 -6.07 -19.76
N GLU A 27 2.67 -5.83 -19.69
CA GLU A 27 2.11 -4.52 -19.99
C GLU A 27 2.31 -3.59 -18.77
N PRO A 28 3.00 -2.45 -18.95
CA PRO A 28 3.12 -1.47 -17.88
C PRO A 28 1.75 -0.87 -17.53
N PRO A 29 1.55 -0.39 -16.31
CA PRO A 29 0.30 0.27 -15.93
C PRO A 29 0.07 1.52 -16.74
N ALA A 30 -1.19 1.89 -16.89
CA ALA A 30 -1.54 3.23 -17.31
C ALA A 30 -1.47 4.17 -16.09
N GLU A 31 -0.64 5.21 -16.18
CA GLU A 31 -0.65 6.29 -15.19
C GLU A 31 -1.88 7.16 -15.41
N ARG A 32 -2.64 7.41 -14.35
CA ARG A 32 -3.90 8.14 -14.39
C ARG A 32 -3.96 9.21 -13.31
N ARG A 33 -4.74 10.25 -13.58
CA ARG A 33 -5.08 11.28 -12.60
C ARG A 33 -6.59 11.42 -12.51
N ILE A 34 -7.07 11.71 -11.28
CA ILE A 34 -8.47 11.93 -10.99
C ILE A 34 -8.59 13.05 -9.96
N GLU A 35 -9.60 13.88 -10.10
CA GLU A 35 -9.91 14.92 -9.13
C GLU A 35 -10.99 14.42 -8.16
N ILE A 36 -10.72 14.55 -6.86
CA ILE A 36 -11.64 14.20 -5.79
C ILE A 36 -11.67 15.37 -4.81
N GLU A 37 -12.83 15.99 -4.63
CA GLU A 37 -13.02 17.13 -3.73
C GLU A 37 -11.98 18.26 -3.92
N GLY A 38 -11.69 18.62 -5.20
CA GLY A 38 -10.74 19.68 -5.55
C GLY A 38 -9.27 19.34 -5.34
N ARG A 39 -8.94 18.06 -5.19
CA ARG A 39 -7.57 17.55 -5.02
C ARG A 39 -7.27 16.53 -6.11
N ALA A 40 -6.12 16.67 -6.78
CA ALA A 40 -5.68 15.73 -7.79
C ALA A 40 -5.02 14.51 -7.14
N PHE A 41 -5.48 13.33 -7.52
CA PHE A 41 -4.90 12.04 -7.13
C PHE A 41 -4.31 11.35 -8.35
N HIS A 42 -3.13 10.79 -8.17
CA HIS A 42 -2.49 9.90 -9.13
C HIS A 42 -2.74 8.44 -8.74
N TYR A 43 -2.95 7.58 -9.72
CA TYR A 43 -3.03 6.13 -9.53
C TYR A 43 -2.51 5.37 -10.75
N LEU A 44 -2.08 4.14 -10.50
CA LEU A 44 -1.69 3.18 -11.53
C LEU A 44 -2.87 2.25 -11.81
N ASP A 45 -3.25 2.14 -13.08
CA ASP A 45 -4.35 1.30 -13.58
C ASP A 45 -3.76 0.10 -14.32
N TRP A 46 -3.86 -1.09 -13.72
CA TRP A 46 -3.30 -2.34 -14.23
C TRP A 46 -4.40 -3.32 -14.63
N GLY A 47 -4.12 -4.13 -15.64
CA GLY A 47 -4.96 -5.24 -16.03
C GLY A 47 -6.14 -4.85 -16.93
N ARG A 48 -7.03 -5.81 -17.14
CA ARG A 48 -8.13 -5.67 -18.10
C ARG A 48 -9.27 -4.84 -17.52
N VAL A 49 -9.88 -4.03 -18.36
CA VAL A 49 -10.96 -3.10 -17.98
C VAL A 49 -12.20 -3.83 -17.41
N ASP A 50 -12.47 -5.03 -17.89
CA ASP A 50 -13.62 -5.86 -17.51
C ASP A 50 -13.35 -6.79 -16.31
N ALA A 51 -12.13 -6.82 -15.79
CA ALA A 51 -11.77 -7.64 -14.64
C ALA A 51 -12.32 -7.07 -13.32
N PRO A 52 -12.56 -7.92 -12.30
CA PRO A 52 -13.00 -7.46 -10.98
C PRO A 52 -12.04 -6.43 -10.38
N PRO A 53 -12.54 -5.33 -9.78
CA PRO A 53 -11.68 -4.27 -9.28
C PRO A 53 -11.04 -4.62 -7.94
N ILE A 54 -9.75 -4.25 -7.80
CA ILE A 54 -9.04 -4.20 -6.52
C ILE A 54 -8.37 -2.83 -6.37
N VAL A 55 -8.60 -2.18 -5.22
CA VAL A 55 -7.93 -0.93 -4.85
C VAL A 55 -6.79 -1.25 -3.88
N LEU A 56 -5.61 -0.74 -4.16
CA LEU A 56 -4.37 -1.02 -3.45
C LEU A 56 -3.82 0.27 -2.82
N LEU A 57 -3.65 0.27 -1.49
CA LEU A 57 -3.18 1.42 -0.71
C LEU A 57 -1.81 1.14 -0.11
N HIS A 58 -0.84 2.00 -0.42
CA HIS A 58 0.55 1.87 0.03
C HIS A 58 0.75 2.27 1.51
N GLY A 59 1.90 1.93 2.09
CA GLY A 59 2.33 2.35 3.42
C GLY A 59 2.87 3.78 3.49
N GLY A 60 3.09 4.29 4.69
CA GLY A 60 3.68 5.61 4.89
C GLY A 60 5.05 5.76 4.21
N GLY A 61 5.29 6.91 3.57
CA GLY A 61 6.53 7.21 2.84
C GLY A 61 6.72 6.47 1.52
N GLN A 62 5.73 5.69 1.09
CA GLN A 62 5.74 4.93 -0.16
C GLN A 62 4.90 5.62 -1.27
N SER A 63 4.74 4.96 -2.40
CA SER A 63 3.86 5.34 -3.51
C SER A 63 3.12 4.11 -4.06
N ALA A 64 2.25 4.31 -5.03
CA ALA A 64 1.54 3.25 -5.76
C ALA A 64 2.48 2.15 -6.28
N HIS A 65 3.69 2.52 -6.68
CA HIS A 65 4.71 1.61 -7.19
C HIS A 65 5.22 0.55 -6.18
N THR A 66 4.87 0.66 -4.90
CA THR A 66 5.16 -0.42 -3.94
C THR A 66 4.41 -1.71 -4.27
N TRP A 67 3.31 -1.60 -5.05
CA TRP A 67 2.47 -2.72 -5.44
C TRP A 67 2.85 -3.35 -6.78
N ASP A 68 3.80 -2.80 -7.52
CA ASP A 68 4.14 -3.25 -8.89
C ASP A 68 4.37 -4.76 -8.98
N ALA A 69 5.19 -5.33 -8.07
CA ALA A 69 5.44 -6.78 -8.05
C ALA A 69 4.17 -7.61 -7.82
N CYS A 70 3.25 -7.10 -6.99
CA CYS A 70 1.95 -7.77 -6.78
C CYS A 70 1.04 -7.58 -7.99
N CYS A 71 1.04 -6.40 -8.61
CA CYS A 71 0.22 -6.09 -9.78
C CYS A 71 0.61 -6.92 -11.01
N LEU A 72 1.89 -7.28 -11.17
CA LEU A 72 2.33 -8.23 -12.21
C LEU A 72 1.60 -9.59 -12.14
N LEU A 73 1.18 -10.00 -10.95
CA LEU A 73 0.42 -11.23 -10.72
C LEU A 73 -1.10 -10.96 -10.70
N LEU A 74 -1.53 -9.98 -9.90
CA LEU A 74 -2.95 -9.66 -9.69
C LEU A 74 -3.65 -9.24 -10.98
N ALA A 75 -2.95 -8.53 -11.89
CA ALA A 75 -3.53 -8.03 -13.14
C ALA A 75 -3.99 -9.12 -14.11
N GLN A 76 -3.59 -10.37 -13.88
CA GLN A 76 -4.10 -11.52 -14.63
C GLN A 76 -5.57 -11.82 -14.31
N ARG A 77 -6.04 -11.44 -13.11
CA ARG A 77 -7.41 -11.74 -12.61
C ARG A 77 -8.20 -10.50 -12.22
N TYR A 78 -7.52 -9.40 -11.85
CA TYR A 78 -8.14 -8.18 -11.34
C TYR A 78 -7.75 -6.99 -12.20
N ARG A 79 -8.60 -5.97 -12.21
CA ARG A 79 -8.18 -4.62 -12.56
C ARG A 79 -7.71 -3.92 -11.30
N CYS A 80 -6.41 -3.63 -11.24
CA CYS A 80 -5.78 -3.09 -10.03
C CYS A 80 -5.65 -1.58 -10.12
N PHE A 81 -6.15 -0.89 -9.10
CA PHE A 81 -6.04 0.56 -8.93
C PHE A 81 -5.11 0.83 -7.75
N ALA A 82 -3.81 0.99 -8.02
CA ALA A 82 -2.84 1.35 -6.98
C ALA A 82 -2.80 2.87 -6.84
N LEU A 83 -3.31 3.37 -5.70
CA LEU A 83 -3.47 4.80 -5.43
C LEU A 83 -2.22 5.38 -4.77
N ASP A 84 -1.73 6.51 -5.27
CA ASP A 84 -0.92 7.42 -4.48
C ASP A 84 -1.85 8.15 -3.50
N GLN A 85 -1.76 7.82 -2.21
CA GLN A 85 -2.64 8.42 -1.21
C GLN A 85 -2.27 9.89 -0.99
N ARG A 86 -3.19 10.73 -0.50
CA ARG A 86 -2.92 12.14 -0.22
C ARG A 86 -1.56 12.35 0.46
N GLY A 87 -0.83 13.36 0.03
CA GLY A 87 0.48 13.67 0.58
C GLY A 87 1.60 12.71 0.18
N HIS A 88 1.39 11.81 -0.79
CA HIS A 88 2.38 10.84 -1.26
C HIS A 88 2.39 10.74 -2.78
N GLY A 89 3.51 10.26 -3.32
CA GLY A 89 3.67 10.03 -4.74
C GLY A 89 3.43 11.27 -5.58
N ASP A 90 2.65 11.10 -6.64
CA ASP A 90 2.29 12.18 -7.56
C ASP A 90 0.87 12.73 -7.31
N SER A 91 0.26 12.40 -6.14
CA SER A 91 -0.96 13.00 -5.64
C SER A 91 -0.68 14.29 -4.86
N ASP A 92 -1.69 15.17 -4.79
CA ASP A 92 -1.59 16.44 -4.11
C ASP A 92 -1.33 16.28 -2.60
N TRP A 93 -0.56 17.21 -2.06
CA TRP A 93 -0.41 17.39 -0.63
C TRP A 93 -1.60 18.14 -0.05
N SER A 94 -1.95 17.84 1.21
CA SER A 94 -2.99 18.58 1.91
C SER A 94 -2.49 19.98 2.30
N ALA A 95 -3.18 21.03 1.84
CA ALA A 95 -2.79 22.40 2.15
C ALA A 95 -2.84 22.68 3.67
N ASP A 96 -3.85 22.14 4.34
CA ASP A 96 -4.12 22.30 5.78
C ASP A 96 -3.49 21.20 6.64
N GLY A 97 -2.73 20.26 6.08
CA GLY A 97 -2.12 19.15 6.81
C GLY A 97 -3.10 18.08 7.29
N ALA A 98 -4.29 17.99 6.70
CA ALA A 98 -5.29 16.98 7.02
C ALA A 98 -4.88 15.61 6.49
N TYR A 99 -4.26 14.80 7.35
CA TYR A 99 -3.77 13.44 7.09
C TYR A 99 -4.33 12.42 8.08
N GLY A 100 -5.51 12.67 8.62
CA GLY A 100 -6.20 11.74 9.50
C GLY A 100 -6.77 10.53 8.75
N PHE A 101 -7.07 9.46 9.46
CA PHE A 101 -7.64 8.24 8.85
C PHE A 101 -9.00 8.51 8.19
N ASP A 102 -9.79 9.40 8.77
CA ASP A 102 -11.09 9.81 8.21
C ASP A 102 -10.93 10.66 6.94
N ASP A 103 -9.82 11.40 6.80
CA ASP A 103 -9.49 12.14 5.59
C ASP A 103 -9.15 11.18 4.44
N HIS A 104 -8.27 10.20 4.71
CA HIS A 104 -7.96 9.15 3.75
C HIS A 104 -9.19 8.31 3.40
N ALA A 105 -10.07 8.03 4.37
CA ALA A 105 -11.30 7.28 4.10
C ALA A 105 -12.24 8.03 3.14
N ARG A 106 -12.30 9.38 3.22
CA ARG A 106 -13.04 10.20 2.23
C ARG A 106 -12.43 10.11 0.84
N ASP A 107 -11.10 10.16 0.73
CA ASP A 107 -10.42 10.00 -0.58
C ASP A 107 -10.71 8.65 -1.20
N ILE A 108 -10.66 7.57 -0.40
CA ILE A 108 -10.98 6.22 -0.86
C ILE A 108 -12.44 6.15 -1.35
N ALA A 109 -13.37 6.77 -0.62
CA ALA A 109 -14.77 6.85 -1.04
C ALA A 109 -14.91 7.59 -2.37
N GLY A 110 -14.27 8.75 -2.48
CA GLY A 110 -14.25 9.55 -3.70
C GLY A 110 -13.67 8.81 -4.91
N LEU A 111 -12.58 8.06 -4.72
CA LEU A 111 -11.97 7.24 -5.78
C LEU A 111 -12.92 6.13 -6.24
N ILE A 112 -13.50 5.37 -5.30
CA ILE A 112 -14.42 4.27 -5.60
C ILE A 112 -15.65 4.79 -6.35
N ASP A 113 -16.22 5.91 -5.90
CA ASP A 113 -17.41 6.51 -6.49
C ASP A 113 -17.10 7.13 -7.88
N ALA A 114 -16.01 7.89 -8.02
CA ALA A 114 -15.63 8.54 -9.28
C ALA A 114 -15.22 7.54 -10.39
N LEU A 115 -14.59 6.43 -10.02
CA LEU A 115 -14.27 5.33 -10.94
C LEU A 115 -15.43 4.34 -11.11
N ASN A 116 -16.57 4.55 -10.43
CA ASN A 116 -17.75 3.69 -10.45
C ASN A 116 -17.39 2.21 -10.17
N LEU A 117 -16.52 1.97 -9.19
CA LEU A 117 -16.08 0.62 -8.83
C LEU A 117 -17.18 -0.12 -8.06
N ARG A 118 -17.62 -1.25 -8.61
CA ARG A 118 -18.66 -2.07 -7.97
C ARG A 118 -18.03 -3.16 -7.11
N ALA A 119 -18.32 -3.13 -5.81
CA ALA A 119 -17.84 -4.10 -4.83
C ALA A 119 -16.34 -4.44 -5.00
N PRO A 120 -15.41 -3.44 -4.94
CA PRO A 120 -14.00 -3.73 -5.06
C PRO A 120 -13.48 -4.53 -3.86
N LEU A 121 -12.41 -5.31 -4.08
CA LEU A 121 -11.50 -5.65 -3.00
C LEU A 121 -10.76 -4.38 -2.59
N LEU A 122 -10.61 -4.11 -1.30
CA LEU A 122 -9.82 -3.00 -0.79
C LEU A 122 -8.65 -3.56 0.02
N ALA A 123 -7.44 -3.43 -0.49
CA ALA A 123 -6.24 -3.93 0.17
C ALA A 123 -5.31 -2.77 0.54
N GLY A 124 -4.82 -2.77 1.78
CA GLY A 124 -3.90 -1.73 2.24
C GLY A 124 -2.79 -2.30 3.10
N MET A 125 -1.58 -1.76 2.92
CA MET A 125 -0.39 -2.11 3.69
C MET A 125 -0.08 -1.02 4.71
N SER A 126 0.19 -1.38 5.97
CA SER A 126 0.60 -0.42 7.02
C SER A 126 -0.37 0.78 7.12
N MET A 127 0.08 2.02 6.89
CA MET A 127 -0.78 3.21 6.83
C MET A 127 -2.00 2.97 5.92
N GLY A 128 -1.81 2.43 4.73
CA GLY A 128 -2.91 2.10 3.81
C GLY A 128 -3.89 1.08 4.37
N GLY A 129 -3.43 0.12 5.18
CA GLY A 129 -4.28 -0.86 5.86
C GLY A 129 -5.16 -0.23 6.94
N ILE A 130 -4.63 0.73 7.70
CA ILE A 130 -5.41 1.50 8.66
C ILE A 130 -6.43 2.39 7.96
N ASN A 131 -6.04 3.06 6.87
CA ASN A 131 -6.93 3.90 6.06
C ASN A 131 -8.07 3.06 5.45
N ALA A 132 -7.76 1.87 4.92
CA ALA A 132 -8.74 0.91 4.42
C ALA A 132 -9.70 0.43 5.52
N THR A 133 -9.16 0.15 6.72
CA THR A 133 -9.95 -0.24 7.90
C THR A 133 -10.91 0.90 8.31
N ALA A 134 -10.40 2.14 8.38
CA ALA A 134 -11.23 3.31 8.69
C ALA A 134 -12.35 3.50 7.65
N TYR A 135 -12.06 3.36 6.36
CA TYR A 135 -13.08 3.36 5.31
C TYR A 135 -14.13 2.27 5.53
N ALA A 136 -13.69 1.03 5.78
CA ALA A 136 -14.58 -0.12 5.94
C ALA A 136 -15.51 0.02 7.15
N THR A 137 -15.12 0.72 8.22
CA THR A 137 -16.01 0.98 9.37
C THR A 137 -17.28 1.77 9.03
N ARG A 138 -17.32 2.45 7.88
CA ARG A 138 -18.47 3.24 7.41
C ARG A 138 -19.07 2.71 6.11
N HIS A 139 -18.29 1.98 5.32
CA HIS A 139 -18.65 1.62 3.95
C HIS A 139 -18.47 0.14 3.65
N ALA A 140 -18.51 -0.75 4.66
CA ALA A 140 -18.30 -2.19 4.48
C ALA A 140 -19.21 -2.80 3.39
N ALA A 141 -20.47 -2.35 3.31
CA ALA A 141 -21.42 -2.84 2.31
C ALA A 141 -21.05 -2.51 0.85
N LYS A 142 -20.19 -1.50 0.63
CA LYS A 142 -19.67 -1.18 -0.71
C LYS A 142 -18.52 -2.09 -1.15
N LEU A 143 -17.94 -2.86 -0.22
CA LEU A 143 -16.77 -3.71 -0.46
C LEU A 143 -17.16 -5.17 -0.73
N ARG A 144 -16.47 -5.81 -1.65
CA ARG A 144 -16.43 -7.28 -1.76
C ARG A 144 -15.72 -7.88 -0.56
N ALA A 145 -14.57 -7.34 -0.19
CA ALA A 145 -13.82 -7.68 1.02
C ALA A 145 -12.77 -6.62 1.34
N LEU A 146 -12.28 -6.63 2.58
CA LEU A 146 -11.15 -5.87 3.07
C LEU A 146 -9.92 -6.77 3.24
N VAL A 147 -8.73 -6.26 2.87
CA VAL A 147 -7.45 -6.94 3.12
C VAL A 147 -6.52 -5.95 3.86
N SER A 148 -6.19 -6.26 5.11
CA SER A 148 -5.24 -5.49 5.91
C SER A 148 -3.90 -6.21 5.94
N VAL A 149 -2.83 -5.56 5.42
CA VAL A 149 -1.50 -6.16 5.29
C VAL A 149 -0.56 -5.58 6.32
N ASP A 150 -0.16 -6.44 7.24
CA ASP A 150 0.82 -6.26 8.31
C ASP A 150 0.57 -5.06 9.22
N VAL A 151 -0.71 -4.84 9.55
CA VAL A 151 -1.14 -3.77 10.44
C VAL A 151 -2.51 -4.06 11.03
N GLY A 152 -2.75 -3.49 12.21
CA GLY A 152 -4.04 -3.39 12.89
C GLY A 152 -4.11 -2.10 13.70
N PRO A 153 -5.18 -1.89 14.47
CA PRO A 153 -5.24 -0.75 15.39
C PRO A 153 -4.12 -0.77 16.44
N ASP A 154 -3.68 -1.94 16.88
CA ASP A 154 -2.46 -2.08 17.69
C ASP A 154 -1.26 -2.42 16.82
N VAL A 155 -0.13 -1.83 17.16
CA VAL A 155 1.20 -2.11 16.59
C VAL A 155 2.26 -1.89 17.66
N ARG A 156 3.44 -2.48 17.46
CA ARG A 156 4.59 -2.25 18.36
C ARG A 156 5.16 -0.85 18.10
N PHE A 157 4.84 0.06 19.00
CA PHE A 157 5.15 1.49 18.82
C PHE A 157 6.65 1.73 18.62
N GLU A 158 7.53 1.10 19.41
CA GLU A 158 8.98 1.27 19.31
C GLU A 158 9.52 0.82 17.93
N ALA A 159 8.90 -0.20 17.34
CA ALA A 159 9.27 -0.65 16.00
C ALA A 159 8.79 0.34 14.91
N VAL A 160 7.59 0.90 15.08
CA VAL A 160 7.08 1.99 14.21
C VAL A 160 7.98 3.21 14.31
N GLU A 161 8.34 3.62 15.53
CA GLU A 161 9.23 4.76 15.75
C GLU A 161 10.62 4.57 15.13
N ARG A 162 11.20 3.36 15.22
CA ARG A 162 12.45 3.03 14.52
C ARG A 162 12.31 3.14 13.01
N LEU A 163 11.20 2.63 12.45
CA LEU A 163 10.91 2.73 11.01
C LEU A 163 10.81 4.20 10.58
N MET A 164 10.04 5.01 11.32
CA MET A 164 9.84 6.43 11.03
C MET A 164 11.14 7.22 11.10
N ARG A 165 11.96 6.96 12.12
CA ARG A 165 13.33 7.56 12.20
C ARG A 165 14.19 7.15 11.01
N GLY A 166 14.12 5.91 10.57
CA GLY A 166 14.84 5.43 9.38
C GLY A 166 14.41 6.15 8.10
N LEU A 167 13.11 6.32 7.89
CA LEU A 167 12.55 7.06 6.75
C LEU A 167 12.90 8.55 6.81
N GLY A 168 12.85 9.16 8.00
CA GLY A 168 13.18 10.56 8.21
C GLY A 168 14.68 10.88 8.30
N ALA A 169 15.56 9.86 8.35
CA ALA A 169 16.99 10.04 8.53
C ALA A 169 17.66 10.89 7.42
N TYR A 170 17.09 10.84 6.23
CA TYR A 170 17.56 11.59 5.09
C TYR A 170 16.41 12.30 4.40
N ARG A 171 16.46 13.63 4.39
CA ARG A 171 15.46 14.46 3.70
C ARG A 171 15.87 14.72 2.24
N PHE A 172 17.17 14.85 1.97
CA PHE A 172 17.72 15.24 0.68
C PHE A 172 18.80 14.27 0.22
N PHE A 173 18.86 14.09 -1.09
CA PHE A 173 19.79 13.23 -1.78
C PHE A 173 20.37 13.97 -2.99
N ALA A 174 21.61 13.65 -3.37
CA ALA A 174 22.20 14.17 -4.61
C ALA A 174 21.58 13.52 -5.86
N SER A 175 21.09 12.30 -5.72
CA SER A 175 20.46 11.52 -6.82
C SER A 175 19.70 10.31 -6.25
N PRO A 176 18.85 9.64 -7.04
CA PRO A 176 18.28 8.34 -6.65
C PRO A 176 19.34 7.29 -6.34
N GLN A 177 20.51 7.36 -6.98
CA GLN A 177 21.65 6.49 -6.70
C GLN A 177 22.27 6.74 -5.34
N ASP A 178 22.40 8.02 -4.92
CA ASP A 178 22.83 8.41 -3.56
C ASP A 178 21.83 7.91 -2.52
N ALA A 179 20.53 8.07 -2.76
CA ALA A 179 19.48 7.52 -1.90
C ALA A 179 19.59 6.00 -1.75
N ALA A 180 19.75 5.27 -2.86
CA ALA A 180 19.94 3.81 -2.82
C ALA A 180 21.17 3.40 -2.01
N THR A 181 22.27 4.15 -2.13
CA THR A 181 23.51 3.92 -1.37
C THR A 181 23.27 4.05 0.14
N ARG A 182 22.66 5.16 0.55
CA ARG A 182 22.40 5.45 1.98
C ARG A 182 21.40 4.49 2.59
N LEU A 183 20.32 4.15 1.88
CA LEU A 183 19.32 3.20 2.36
C LEU A 183 19.84 1.76 2.39
N SER A 184 20.73 1.37 1.48
CA SER A 184 21.43 0.08 1.55
C SER A 184 22.29 -0.02 2.81
N ALA A 185 22.95 1.06 3.21
CA ALA A 185 23.71 1.11 4.46
C ALA A 185 22.82 1.00 5.72
N LEU A 186 21.54 1.36 5.63
CA LEU A 186 20.52 1.16 6.70
C LEU A 186 19.85 -0.22 6.67
N GLY A 187 20.34 -1.16 5.84
CA GLY A 187 19.85 -2.53 5.81
C GLY A 187 18.77 -2.85 4.79
N ALA A 188 18.58 -2.00 3.77
CA ALA A 188 17.74 -2.35 2.63
C ALA A 188 18.31 -3.59 1.90
N ARG A 189 17.48 -4.62 1.70
CA ARG A 189 17.94 -5.94 1.19
C ARG A 189 17.84 -6.10 -0.33
N ARG A 190 17.15 -5.18 -1.02
CA ARG A 190 17.05 -5.25 -2.47
C ARG A 190 18.41 -5.02 -3.14
N PRO A 191 18.68 -5.67 -4.28
CA PRO A 191 19.84 -5.32 -5.10
C PRO A 191 19.87 -3.82 -5.38
N ARG A 192 21.04 -3.21 -5.30
CA ARG A 192 21.19 -1.74 -5.36
C ARG A 192 20.57 -1.11 -6.61
N ALA A 193 20.73 -1.76 -7.77
CA ALA A 193 20.15 -1.26 -9.02
C ALA A 193 18.60 -1.26 -8.98
N LEU A 194 17.99 -2.31 -8.43
CA LEU A 194 16.55 -2.40 -8.27
C LEU A 194 16.04 -1.43 -7.20
N LEU A 195 16.78 -1.24 -6.10
CA LEU A 195 16.46 -0.25 -5.09
C LEU A 195 16.48 1.17 -5.67
N GLN A 196 17.51 1.50 -6.47
CA GLN A 196 17.61 2.80 -7.16
C GLN A 196 16.42 3.03 -8.10
N ALA A 197 16.04 2.02 -8.91
CA ALA A 197 14.91 2.12 -9.81
C ALA A 197 13.59 2.31 -9.05
N THR A 198 13.38 1.56 -7.96
CA THR A 198 12.19 1.72 -7.08
C THR A 198 12.16 3.12 -6.44
N LEU A 199 13.30 3.63 -5.97
CA LEU A 199 13.39 4.93 -5.34
C LEU A 199 13.13 6.08 -6.31
N ALA A 200 13.43 5.93 -7.60
CA ALA A 200 13.12 6.92 -8.60
C ALA A 200 11.62 7.27 -8.64
N HIS A 201 10.73 6.33 -8.33
CA HIS A 201 9.29 6.57 -8.22
C HIS A 201 8.88 7.31 -6.93
N ASN A 202 9.70 7.24 -5.87
CA ASN A 202 9.43 7.84 -4.55
C ASN A 202 10.14 9.18 -4.35
N LEU A 203 11.00 9.58 -5.29
CA LEU A 203 11.79 10.80 -5.21
C LEU A 203 11.38 11.78 -6.31
N ARG A 204 11.44 13.08 -6.01
CA ARG A 204 11.32 14.16 -6.97
C ARG A 204 12.58 15.01 -6.98
N GLN A 205 12.92 15.52 -8.15
CA GLN A 205 14.04 16.45 -8.31
C GLN A 205 13.58 17.87 -7.99
N GLU A 206 14.26 18.55 -7.07
CA GLU A 206 14.03 19.95 -6.74
C GLU A 206 15.00 20.87 -7.51
N SER A 207 16.23 20.40 -7.76
CA SER A 207 17.24 21.07 -8.58
C SER A 207 18.21 20.05 -9.20
N ALA A 208 19.18 20.51 -9.99
CA ALA A 208 20.13 19.61 -10.68
C ALA A 208 20.83 18.61 -9.74
N GLU A 209 21.09 19.01 -8.49
CA GLU A 209 21.86 18.22 -7.51
C GLU A 209 21.04 17.92 -6.24
N ARG A 210 19.73 18.12 -6.26
CA ARG A 210 18.91 17.96 -5.06
C ARG A 210 17.63 17.21 -5.36
N TRP A 211 17.50 16.06 -4.73
CA TRP A 211 16.33 15.20 -4.74
C TRP A 211 15.73 15.10 -3.36
N THR A 212 14.42 15.00 -3.26
CA THR A 212 13.68 14.83 -2.01
C THR A 212 12.58 13.79 -2.19
N TRP A 213 12.01 13.35 -1.08
CA TRP A 213 10.86 12.44 -1.10
C TRP A 213 9.63 13.11 -1.73
N LYS A 214 8.82 12.30 -2.42
CA LYS A 214 7.50 12.72 -2.91
C LYS A 214 6.44 12.80 -1.82
N TYR A 215 6.70 12.30 -0.61
CA TYR A 215 5.73 12.45 0.48
C TYR A 215 5.88 13.78 1.22
N ASP A 216 4.76 14.29 1.74
CA ASP A 216 4.75 15.44 2.62
C ASP A 216 5.36 15.07 3.99
N PRO A 217 6.44 15.75 4.44
CA PRO A 217 7.05 15.46 5.74
C PRO A 217 6.07 15.47 6.92
N ARG A 218 5.00 16.28 6.84
CA ARG A 218 3.95 16.34 7.86
C ARG A 218 3.19 15.02 8.05
N THR A 219 3.28 14.09 7.09
CA THR A 219 2.67 12.76 7.23
C THR A 219 3.46 11.83 8.14
N LEU A 220 4.77 12.05 8.30
CA LEU A 220 5.68 11.13 8.99
C LEU A 220 6.48 11.73 10.14
N SER A 221 6.92 12.97 10.05
CA SER A 221 8.02 13.49 10.89
C SER A 221 7.60 14.35 12.09
N GLU A 222 6.34 14.77 12.17
CA GLU A 222 5.90 15.76 13.17
C GLU A 222 4.81 15.23 14.10
N ARG A 223 4.43 13.95 13.97
CA ARG A 223 3.37 13.38 14.80
C ARG A 223 3.95 12.71 16.03
N THR A 224 3.47 13.11 17.19
CA THR A 224 3.77 12.45 18.46
C THR A 224 3.17 11.03 18.50
N ALA A 225 3.66 10.20 19.42
CA ALA A 225 3.10 8.88 19.68
C ALA A 225 1.58 8.93 19.93
N ALA A 226 1.11 9.89 20.73
CA ALA A 226 -0.30 10.06 21.02
C ALA A 226 -1.11 10.37 19.76
N GLU A 227 -0.66 11.29 18.92
CA GLU A 227 -1.33 11.66 17.67
C GLU A 227 -1.43 10.52 16.64
N ILE A 228 -0.59 9.49 16.80
CA ILE A 228 -0.65 8.27 15.99
C ILE A 228 -1.54 7.21 16.66
N LEU A 229 -1.44 7.04 17.97
CA LEU A 229 -2.10 5.96 18.70
C LEU A 229 -3.56 6.26 19.05
N ASP A 230 -3.89 7.48 19.48
CA ASP A 230 -5.26 7.81 19.90
C ASP A 230 -6.31 7.58 18.81
N PRO A 231 -6.09 8.01 17.55
CA PRO A 231 -7.02 7.72 16.46
C PRO A 231 -7.12 6.22 16.15
N ARG A 232 -6.03 5.46 16.32
CA ARG A 232 -6.02 4.00 16.16
C ARG A 232 -6.83 3.31 17.26
N GLN A 233 -6.71 3.77 18.50
CA GLN A 233 -7.52 3.27 19.62
C GLN A 233 -9.03 3.48 19.35
N ALA A 234 -9.42 4.62 18.77
CA ALA A 234 -10.80 4.88 18.39
C ALA A 234 -11.33 3.91 17.30
N LEU A 235 -10.46 3.29 16.50
CA LEU A 235 -10.89 2.28 15.53
C LEU A 235 -11.40 0.99 16.20
N TRP A 236 -10.88 0.61 17.39
CA TRP A 236 -11.33 -0.58 18.10
C TRP A 236 -12.83 -0.60 18.33
N ALA A 237 -13.39 0.52 18.76
CA ALA A 237 -14.82 0.66 19.02
C ALA A 237 -15.69 0.54 17.76
N ARG A 238 -15.09 0.66 16.57
CA ARG A 238 -15.77 0.70 15.27
C ARG A 238 -15.61 -0.59 14.45
N LEU A 239 -14.76 -1.54 14.88
CA LEU A 239 -14.46 -2.75 14.12
C LEU A 239 -15.68 -3.65 13.89
N SER A 240 -16.61 -3.71 14.82
CA SER A 240 -17.86 -4.48 14.70
C SER A 240 -18.76 -4.02 13.53
N ALA A 241 -18.56 -2.78 13.05
CA ALA A 241 -19.27 -2.26 11.88
C ALA A 241 -18.70 -2.78 10.54
N ILE A 242 -17.54 -3.44 10.54
CA ILE A 242 -16.93 -4.01 9.33
C ILE A 242 -17.60 -5.35 9.02
N THR A 243 -18.75 -5.29 8.36
CA THR A 243 -19.57 -6.47 8.02
C THR A 243 -19.10 -7.20 6.76
N CYS A 244 -18.19 -6.63 5.97
CA CYS A 244 -17.61 -7.36 4.85
C CYS A 244 -16.57 -8.39 5.33
N PRO A 245 -16.36 -9.50 4.57
CA PRO A 245 -15.27 -10.43 4.83
C PRO A 245 -13.93 -9.69 4.89
N THR A 246 -13.10 -10.02 5.90
CA THR A 246 -11.82 -9.34 6.11
C THR A 246 -10.69 -10.33 6.26
N LEU A 247 -9.64 -10.15 5.45
CA LEU A 247 -8.38 -10.87 5.54
C LEU A 247 -7.33 -10.01 6.24
N VAL A 248 -6.80 -10.50 7.34
CA VAL A 248 -5.63 -9.93 8.02
C VAL A 248 -4.41 -10.72 7.59
N ILE A 249 -3.45 -10.07 6.95
CA ILE A 249 -2.21 -10.71 6.50
C ILE A 249 -1.07 -10.20 7.37
N ARG A 250 -0.25 -11.11 7.90
CA ARG A 250 0.93 -10.81 8.67
C ARG A 250 2.18 -11.34 7.98
N GLY A 251 3.27 -10.56 7.93
CA GLY A 251 4.59 -11.08 7.57
C GLY A 251 5.16 -11.93 8.72
N ALA A 252 5.66 -13.13 8.41
CA ALA A 252 6.18 -14.05 9.45
C ALA A 252 7.29 -13.42 10.29
N ASP A 253 8.11 -12.57 9.64
CA ASP A 253 9.28 -11.93 10.25
C ASP A 253 9.01 -10.46 10.63
N SER A 254 7.73 -10.05 10.70
CA SER A 254 7.37 -8.67 11.04
C SER A 254 7.69 -8.35 12.49
N GLU A 255 8.40 -7.24 12.72
CA GLU A 255 8.65 -6.67 14.04
C GLU A 255 7.58 -5.65 14.47
N ILE A 256 6.74 -5.19 13.52
CA ILE A 256 5.74 -4.15 13.76
C ILE A 256 4.41 -4.73 14.20
N PHE A 257 3.98 -5.83 13.57
CA PHE A 257 2.70 -6.45 13.82
C PHE A 257 2.90 -7.86 14.40
N ALA A 258 2.76 -7.99 15.72
CA ALA A 258 2.99 -9.26 16.42
C ALA A 258 1.87 -10.28 16.11
N PRO A 259 2.13 -11.59 16.26
CA PRO A 259 1.09 -12.62 16.14
C PRO A 259 -0.12 -12.37 17.03
N ALA A 260 0.09 -11.97 18.28
CA ALA A 260 -0.97 -11.68 19.22
C ALA A 260 -1.83 -10.49 18.81
N ASP A 261 -1.22 -9.44 18.20
CA ASP A 261 -1.93 -8.26 17.69
C ASP A 261 -2.79 -8.66 16.48
N ALA A 262 -2.25 -9.49 15.59
CA ALA A 262 -2.98 -10.00 14.42
C ALA A 262 -4.18 -10.86 14.84
N GLU A 263 -4.00 -11.75 15.82
CA GLU A 263 -5.09 -12.55 16.36
C GLU A 263 -6.16 -11.69 17.07
N ARG A 264 -5.74 -10.73 17.88
CA ARG A 264 -6.66 -9.81 18.55
C ARG A 264 -7.49 -9.02 17.55
N PHE A 265 -6.84 -8.45 16.54
CA PHE A 265 -7.52 -7.71 15.48
C PHE A 265 -8.49 -8.59 14.71
N THR A 266 -8.06 -9.79 14.30
CA THR A 266 -8.90 -10.75 13.58
C THR A 266 -10.14 -11.15 14.37
N ARG A 267 -10.00 -11.42 15.67
CA ARG A 267 -11.13 -11.79 16.56
C ARG A 267 -12.15 -10.65 16.76
N ALA A 268 -11.71 -9.41 16.66
CA ALA A 268 -12.60 -8.24 16.78
C ALA A 268 -13.43 -7.96 15.52
N LEU A 269 -13.09 -8.60 14.41
CA LEU A 269 -13.79 -8.44 13.12
C LEU A 269 -14.90 -9.51 13.01
N PRO A 270 -16.15 -9.14 12.62
CA PRO A 270 -17.26 -10.10 12.45
C PRO A 270 -16.95 -11.27 11.53
N HIS A 271 -16.19 -11.02 10.46
CA HIS A 271 -15.83 -12.00 9.45
C HIS A 271 -14.32 -11.98 9.17
N GLY A 272 -13.51 -11.91 10.25
CA GLY A 272 -12.06 -11.86 10.16
C GLY A 272 -11.43 -13.24 9.90
N ARG A 273 -10.42 -13.28 9.03
CA ARG A 273 -9.51 -14.41 8.83
C ARG A 273 -8.08 -13.90 8.89
N CYS A 274 -7.15 -14.69 9.41
CA CYS A 274 -5.74 -14.33 9.48
C CYS A 274 -4.87 -15.33 8.71
N VAL A 275 -3.89 -14.80 7.98
CA VAL A 275 -2.87 -15.60 7.28
C VAL A 275 -1.50 -15.00 7.54
N THR A 276 -0.51 -15.85 7.79
CA THR A 276 0.89 -15.45 7.91
C THR A 276 1.64 -15.80 6.63
N VAL A 277 2.27 -14.81 6.01
CA VAL A 277 3.08 -14.96 4.79
C VAL A 277 4.53 -15.21 5.20
N PRO A 278 5.13 -16.36 4.82
CA PRO A 278 6.51 -16.69 5.20
C PRO A 278 7.52 -15.78 4.49
N ALA A 279 8.73 -15.69 5.05
CA ALA A 279 9.85 -14.92 4.49
C ALA A 279 9.49 -13.46 4.16
N ALA A 280 8.64 -12.84 4.97
CA ALA A 280 8.19 -11.48 4.81
C ALA A 280 8.23 -10.74 6.15
N ARG A 281 8.81 -9.56 6.13
CA ARG A 281 8.79 -8.59 7.24
C ARG A 281 7.59 -7.67 7.06
N HIS A 282 7.70 -6.45 7.56
CA HIS A 282 6.63 -5.45 7.50
C HIS A 282 6.14 -5.13 6.07
N SER A 283 7.03 -5.03 5.10
CA SER A 283 6.68 -4.74 3.70
C SER A 283 6.40 -6.03 2.92
N VAL A 284 5.34 -6.75 3.30
CA VAL A 284 4.99 -8.08 2.75
C VAL A 284 4.88 -8.05 1.22
N GLN A 285 4.30 -6.99 0.64
CA GLN A 285 4.12 -6.81 -0.80
C GLN A 285 5.44 -6.71 -1.58
N THR A 286 6.53 -6.39 -0.87
CA THR A 286 7.86 -6.30 -1.47
C THR A 286 8.77 -7.45 -1.09
N ASP A 287 8.59 -8.02 0.10
CA ASP A 287 9.44 -9.12 0.59
C ASP A 287 8.98 -10.46 0.00
N ASN A 288 7.66 -10.70 -0.08
CA ASN A 288 7.08 -11.91 -0.69
C ASN A 288 5.78 -11.62 -1.45
N PRO A 289 5.85 -10.96 -2.63
CA PRO A 289 4.67 -10.62 -3.43
C PRO A 289 3.86 -11.86 -3.85
N LYS A 290 4.52 -12.99 -4.15
CA LYS A 290 3.84 -14.25 -4.52
C LYS A 290 3.01 -14.81 -3.39
N GLY A 291 3.56 -14.83 -2.18
CA GLY A 291 2.85 -15.30 -0.99
C GLY A 291 1.68 -14.40 -0.63
N LEU A 292 1.85 -13.09 -0.77
CA LEU A 292 0.76 -12.12 -0.55
C LEU A 292 -0.37 -12.31 -1.55
N VAL A 293 -0.04 -12.38 -2.84
CA VAL A 293 -1.06 -12.55 -3.91
C VAL A 293 -1.79 -13.87 -3.76
N ALA A 294 -1.08 -14.97 -3.51
CA ALA A 294 -1.69 -16.28 -3.27
C ALA A 294 -2.67 -16.25 -2.09
N ALA A 295 -2.35 -15.52 -1.00
CA ALA A 295 -3.25 -15.38 0.15
C ALA A 295 -4.52 -14.58 -0.23
N ILE A 296 -4.40 -13.49 -0.99
CA ILE A 296 -5.53 -12.69 -1.47
C ILE A 296 -6.43 -13.52 -2.39
N GLU A 297 -5.85 -14.22 -3.37
CA GLU A 297 -6.61 -15.02 -4.34
C GLU A 297 -7.32 -16.22 -3.69
N ALA A 298 -6.66 -16.92 -2.78
CA ALA A 298 -7.27 -18.02 -2.04
C ALA A 298 -8.45 -17.54 -1.18
N PHE A 299 -8.29 -16.37 -0.54
CA PHE A 299 -9.36 -15.75 0.24
C PHE A 299 -10.56 -15.39 -0.66
N ASP A 300 -10.31 -14.69 -1.78
CA ASP A 300 -11.38 -14.27 -2.70
C ASP A 300 -12.11 -15.45 -3.36
N ALA A 301 -11.39 -16.51 -3.73
CA ALA A 301 -11.98 -17.74 -4.24
C ALA A 301 -12.94 -18.39 -3.22
N GLY A 302 -12.55 -18.40 -1.93
CA GLY A 302 -13.39 -18.88 -0.84
C GLY A 302 -14.68 -18.07 -0.68
N LEU A 303 -14.67 -16.76 -0.93
CA LEU A 303 -15.87 -15.89 -0.89
C LEU A 303 -16.82 -16.19 -2.03
N SER A 304 -16.29 -16.53 -3.21
CA SER A 304 -17.09 -16.87 -4.38
C SER A 304 -17.82 -18.19 -4.17
N ALA A 305 -17.16 -19.20 -3.61
CA ALA A 305 -17.74 -20.49 -3.31
C ALA A 305 -18.89 -20.41 -2.28
N ALA A 306 -18.74 -19.55 -1.25
CA ALA A 306 -19.75 -19.37 -0.20
C ALA A 306 -21.04 -18.65 -0.69
N ARG A 307 -21.01 -17.97 -1.85
CA ARG A 307 -22.19 -17.30 -2.44
C ARG A 307 -23.01 -18.18 -3.36
N VAL A 308 -22.54 -19.38 -3.71
CA VAL A 308 -23.18 -20.31 -4.64
C VAL A 308 -24.02 -21.34 -3.88
N VAL A 309 -23.96 -21.40 -2.56
CA VAL A 309 -24.76 -22.23 -1.65
C VAL A 309 -25.88 -21.40 -1.02
#